data_5c12a2a88c9e3c894c69fa962acf6d71
#
_entry.id   5c12a2a88c9e3c894c69fa962acf6d71
#
_cell.length_a   1.000
_cell.length_b   1.000
_cell.length_c   1.000
_cell.angle_alpha   90.00
_cell.angle_beta   90.00
_cell.angle_gamma   90.00
#
_symmetry.space_group_name_H-M   'P 1'
#
loop_
_entity.id
_entity.type
_entity.pdbx_description
1 polymer ?
#
loop_
_entity_poly.entity_id
_entity_poly.type
_entity_poly.pdbx_seq_one_letter_code
_entity_poly.pdbx_strand_id
1 'polypeptide(L)'
;VLASQQTATDDDYNRIEGVIAHEYFHNWTGNRITCRDWFQLCLKEGLTVFRDQQFTGDMRSRDVKRIEDVLTLRARQFREDAGPLAHPVRPESFIEINNFYTATVYEKGAEVIGMLKLLVGDADYARALDLYFDRHDGQAATIEDWLKVFEDTTGRDLSQFKLWYSQAGTPQIAVAEAWEPAVQGGTYRLTLSQTNPPTPGQPEKAAKVIPISVGLLNPNGDEVVPTRVLELTEPSQTFAFDGLAVRPIPSILRGFSAPVVLKREVAASERAFLLAHDTDPFNRWEAGRSLARDVLIRMVETGAEPAADLIQGLGALARDTTLDPAYRALALRLPGEDEVAAALATRGTVPDPVAIHAARKALGLSLAEHLAPHLPALMTATQARGDFSPDAKAAGRRALRLVTLALTAKLDRGTAAAAAFSVADNMTEELGTLGILLDNGLGQDQLQQFYTRWSGDRLVMDKWFGLQIMMSHPDLTASVTDDLTRHSLFDLKNPNRFRSVVGALASNHAGFHHASGKGYALLADWLIRLDPLNPQTAARMSTAFETWTRYDAARQTHARAALERIKATPGLSRDLGEMVGRMLGA
;
A
#
# COMPACT_ATOMS: atom_id res chain seq x y z
N VAL A 1 19.34 -2.38 -6.88
CA VAL A 1 18.97 -3.30 -5.80
C VAL A 1 20.10 -3.44 -4.78
N LEU A 2 21.36 -3.33 -5.20
CA LEU A 2 22.51 -3.52 -4.32
C LEU A 2 22.71 -2.35 -3.36
N ALA A 3 23.05 -2.64 -2.11
CA ALA A 3 23.47 -1.70 -1.08
C ALA A 3 24.56 -2.35 -0.21
N SER A 4 25.37 -1.55 0.46
CA SER A 4 26.31 -2.05 1.46
C SER A 4 25.61 -2.19 2.81
N GLN A 5 26.15 -2.99 3.70
CA GLN A 5 25.62 -3.15 5.07
C GLN A 5 25.52 -1.81 5.82
N GLN A 6 26.43 -0.88 5.56
CA GLN A 6 26.47 0.43 6.20
C GLN A 6 25.44 1.42 5.65
N THR A 7 25.00 1.23 4.39
CA THR A 7 24.12 2.18 3.68
C THR A 7 22.69 1.67 3.53
N ALA A 8 22.44 0.39 3.81
CA ALA A 8 21.13 -0.23 3.68
C ALA A 8 20.25 0.07 4.90
N THR A 9 19.02 0.50 4.64
CA THR A 9 17.94 0.53 5.63
C THR A 9 17.26 -0.84 5.75
N ASP A 10 16.45 -1.05 6.77
CA ASP A 10 15.62 -2.26 6.89
C ASP A 10 14.71 -2.44 5.66
N ASP A 11 14.19 -1.34 5.09
CA ASP A 11 13.40 -1.37 3.85
C ASP A 11 14.26 -1.80 2.65
N ASP A 12 15.52 -1.39 2.58
CA ASP A 12 16.45 -1.87 1.54
C ASP A 12 16.71 -3.37 1.69
N TYR A 13 16.92 -3.87 2.92
CA TYR A 13 17.08 -5.31 3.16
C TYR A 13 15.84 -6.10 2.76
N ASN A 14 14.64 -5.66 3.15
CA ASN A 14 13.38 -6.29 2.76
C ASN A 14 13.23 -6.35 1.24
N ARG A 15 13.52 -5.25 0.54
CA ARG A 15 13.44 -5.18 -0.92
C ARG A 15 14.46 -6.08 -1.60
N ILE A 16 15.72 -6.10 -1.13
CA ILE A 16 16.77 -6.96 -1.68
C ILE A 16 16.37 -8.42 -1.49
N GLU A 17 15.95 -8.81 -0.30
CA GLU A 17 15.51 -10.17 0.02
C GLU A 17 14.34 -10.61 -0.88
N GLY A 18 13.30 -9.78 -1.01
CA GLY A 18 12.15 -10.07 -1.86
C GLY A 18 12.53 -10.22 -3.34
N VAL A 19 13.36 -9.32 -3.89
CA VAL A 19 13.81 -9.40 -5.28
C VAL A 19 14.68 -10.64 -5.51
N ILE A 20 15.60 -10.98 -4.60
CA ILE A 20 16.42 -12.19 -4.73
C ILE A 20 15.54 -13.45 -4.68
N ALA A 21 14.53 -13.50 -3.81
CA ALA A 21 13.58 -14.60 -3.76
C ALA A 21 12.78 -14.71 -5.07
N HIS A 22 12.31 -13.58 -5.61
CA HIS A 22 11.61 -13.50 -6.90
C HIS A 22 12.46 -14.09 -8.03
N GLU A 23 13.68 -13.59 -8.22
CA GLU A 23 14.58 -14.06 -9.27
C GLU A 23 15.01 -15.53 -9.06
N TYR A 24 15.15 -15.98 -7.82
CA TYR A 24 15.43 -17.38 -7.53
C TYR A 24 14.26 -18.30 -7.93
N PHE A 25 13.01 -17.90 -7.64
CA PHE A 25 11.83 -18.67 -8.04
C PHE A 25 11.65 -18.74 -9.55
N HIS A 26 12.10 -17.75 -10.30
CA HIS A 26 12.09 -17.80 -11.76
C HIS A 26 12.89 -18.97 -12.35
N ASN A 27 13.83 -19.58 -11.62
CA ASN A 27 14.49 -20.81 -12.07
C ASN A 27 13.48 -21.93 -12.38
N TRP A 28 12.40 -22.03 -11.58
CA TRP A 28 11.34 -23.01 -11.80
C TRP A 28 10.23 -22.43 -12.70
N THR A 29 9.67 -21.32 -12.29
CA THR A 29 8.51 -20.68 -12.95
C THR A 29 8.98 -19.49 -13.81
N GLY A 30 9.29 -19.79 -15.04
CA GLY A 30 9.84 -18.85 -16.02
C GLY A 30 11.00 -19.44 -16.82
N ASN A 31 11.92 -20.16 -16.17
CA ASN A 31 13.09 -20.76 -16.83
C ASN A 31 12.84 -22.23 -17.17
N ARG A 32 12.68 -23.10 -16.16
CA ARG A 32 12.43 -24.55 -16.41
C ARG A 32 11.04 -24.80 -16.98
N ILE A 33 10.02 -24.15 -16.43
CA ILE A 33 8.67 -24.11 -17.03
C ILE A 33 8.48 -22.71 -17.56
N THR A 34 8.57 -22.53 -18.86
CA THR A 34 8.42 -21.22 -19.50
C THR A 34 6.98 -20.96 -19.95
N CYS A 35 6.66 -19.71 -20.30
CA CYS A 35 5.37 -19.37 -20.90
C CYS A 35 5.35 -19.76 -22.36
N ARG A 36 4.26 -20.40 -22.82
CA ARG A 36 4.08 -20.76 -24.24
C ARG A 36 4.08 -19.53 -25.15
N ASP A 37 3.50 -18.45 -24.67
CA ASP A 37 3.42 -17.17 -25.36
C ASP A 37 3.34 -16.02 -24.33
N TRP A 38 3.45 -14.78 -24.78
CA TRP A 38 3.44 -13.61 -23.91
C TRP A 38 2.11 -13.37 -23.20
N PHE A 39 0.99 -13.91 -23.67
CA PHE A 39 -0.30 -13.80 -22.98
C PHE A 39 -0.34 -14.62 -21.69
N GLN A 40 0.56 -15.60 -21.54
CA GLN A 40 0.70 -16.41 -20.32
C GLN A 40 1.62 -15.76 -19.28
N LEU A 41 2.04 -14.51 -19.46
CA LEU A 41 3.04 -13.85 -18.61
C LEU A 41 2.69 -13.91 -17.11
N CYS A 42 1.41 -13.82 -16.75
CA CYS A 42 0.95 -13.94 -15.36
C CYS A 42 1.28 -15.31 -14.73
N LEU A 43 1.45 -16.36 -15.55
CA LEU A 43 1.82 -17.69 -15.08
C LEU A 43 3.23 -17.73 -14.51
N LYS A 44 4.16 -16.93 -15.05
CA LYS A 44 5.47 -16.80 -14.46
C LYS A 44 5.54 -15.64 -13.46
N GLU A 45 5.07 -14.44 -13.78
CA GLU A 45 5.21 -13.29 -12.92
C GLU A 45 4.27 -13.34 -11.71
N GLY A 46 2.98 -13.62 -11.90
CA GLY A 46 2.02 -13.72 -10.79
C GLY A 46 2.36 -14.85 -9.83
N LEU A 47 2.79 -16.03 -10.33
CA LEU A 47 3.19 -17.14 -9.47
C LEU A 47 4.47 -16.82 -8.70
N THR A 48 5.43 -16.16 -9.33
CA THR A 48 6.69 -15.79 -8.70
C THR A 48 6.48 -14.69 -7.65
N VAL A 49 5.63 -13.69 -7.91
CA VAL A 49 5.23 -12.68 -6.91
C VAL A 49 4.52 -13.35 -5.73
N PHE A 50 3.59 -14.26 -5.96
CA PHE A 50 2.94 -15.01 -4.87
C PHE A 50 3.96 -15.74 -3.99
N ARG A 51 4.98 -16.36 -4.61
CA ARG A 51 6.03 -17.09 -3.88
C ARG A 51 6.99 -16.16 -3.14
N ASP A 52 7.39 -15.05 -3.72
CA ASP A 52 8.25 -14.07 -3.03
C ASP A 52 7.53 -13.40 -1.85
N GLN A 53 6.23 -13.13 -1.98
CA GLN A 53 5.37 -12.64 -0.89
C GLN A 53 5.31 -13.64 0.26
N GLN A 54 5.11 -14.93 -0.03
CA GLN A 54 5.13 -15.99 0.99
C GLN A 54 6.50 -16.08 1.66
N PHE A 55 7.58 -16.10 0.87
CA PHE A 55 8.94 -16.16 1.38
C PHE A 55 9.26 -14.98 2.31
N THR A 56 8.96 -13.76 1.88
CA THR A 56 9.16 -12.57 2.71
C THR A 56 8.31 -12.62 3.99
N GLY A 57 7.07 -13.09 3.89
CA GLY A 57 6.21 -13.31 5.05
C GLY A 57 6.81 -14.31 6.05
N ASP A 58 7.39 -15.41 5.58
CA ASP A 58 8.04 -16.43 6.41
C ASP A 58 9.35 -15.91 7.04
N MET A 59 10.11 -15.13 6.31
CA MET A 59 11.39 -14.58 6.79
C MET A 59 11.21 -13.38 7.72
N ARG A 60 10.10 -12.63 7.60
CA ARG A 60 9.85 -11.36 8.29
C ARG A 60 8.62 -11.42 9.19
N SER A 61 7.47 -11.01 8.69
CA SER A 61 6.18 -11.02 9.36
C SER A 61 5.08 -11.20 8.32
N ARG A 62 4.33 -12.29 8.41
CA ARG A 62 3.25 -12.58 7.48
C ARG A 62 2.17 -11.50 7.50
N ASP A 63 1.83 -11.01 8.69
CA ASP A 63 0.78 -10.01 8.88
C ASP A 63 1.18 -8.66 8.28
N VAL A 64 2.42 -8.23 8.55
CA VAL A 64 2.97 -6.98 7.99
C VAL A 64 3.06 -7.08 6.47
N LYS A 65 3.64 -8.17 5.96
CA LYS A 65 3.79 -8.39 4.51
C LYS A 65 2.44 -8.38 3.81
N ARG A 66 1.43 -9.07 4.37
CA ARG A 66 0.08 -9.07 3.79
C ARG A 66 -0.52 -7.66 3.70
N ILE A 67 -0.37 -6.86 4.74
CA ILE A 67 -0.83 -5.47 4.74
C ILE A 67 -0.12 -4.65 3.66
N GLU A 68 1.20 -4.78 3.54
CA GLU A 68 2.01 -4.06 2.55
C GLU A 68 1.66 -4.47 1.12
N ASP A 69 1.41 -5.76 0.86
CA ASP A 69 0.97 -6.27 -0.44
C ASP A 69 -0.38 -5.69 -0.84
N VAL A 70 -1.34 -5.67 0.09
CA VAL A 70 -2.66 -5.08 -0.15
C VAL A 70 -2.59 -3.57 -0.36
N LEU A 71 -1.74 -2.86 0.37
CA LEU A 71 -1.50 -1.43 0.14
C LEU A 71 -0.95 -1.19 -1.26
N THR A 72 0.00 -1.99 -1.72
CA THR A 72 0.57 -1.93 -3.07
C THR A 72 -0.49 -2.26 -4.13
N LEU A 73 -1.25 -3.32 -3.95
CA LEU A 73 -2.34 -3.74 -4.84
C LEU A 73 -3.37 -2.60 -5.02
N ARG A 74 -3.84 -2.02 -3.91
CA ARG A 74 -4.83 -0.92 -3.93
C ARG A 74 -4.27 0.35 -4.56
N ALA A 75 -3.01 0.68 -4.29
CA ALA A 75 -2.38 1.89 -4.80
C ALA A 75 -2.07 1.82 -6.29
N ARG A 76 -1.78 0.65 -6.83
CA ARG A 76 -1.34 0.45 -8.21
C ARG A 76 -2.38 -0.27 -9.05
N GLN A 77 -2.73 -1.50 -8.69
CA GLN A 77 -3.53 -2.40 -9.52
C GLN A 77 -5.01 -1.99 -9.56
N PHE A 78 -5.61 -1.56 -8.44
CA PHE A 78 -6.99 -1.08 -8.46
C PHE A 78 -7.15 0.19 -9.30
N ARG A 79 -6.10 1.02 -9.42
CA ARG A 79 -6.09 2.16 -10.35
C ARG A 79 -6.05 1.71 -11.80
N GLU A 80 -5.26 0.68 -12.13
CA GLU A 80 -5.24 0.09 -13.48
C GLU A 80 -6.62 -0.44 -13.86
N ASP A 81 -7.27 -1.20 -12.97
CA ASP A 81 -8.60 -1.75 -13.19
C ASP A 81 -9.71 -0.69 -13.34
N ALA A 82 -9.54 0.47 -12.70
CA ALA A 82 -10.48 1.59 -12.78
C ALA A 82 -10.21 2.52 -13.97
N GLY A 83 -9.11 2.32 -14.69
CA GLY A 83 -8.63 3.21 -15.74
C GLY A 83 -8.99 2.74 -17.16
N PRO A 84 -8.69 3.56 -18.16
CA PRO A 84 -8.95 3.25 -19.57
C PRO A 84 -8.06 2.13 -20.13
N LEU A 85 -7.02 1.76 -19.40
CA LEU A 85 -6.09 0.67 -19.76
C LEU A 85 -6.38 -0.63 -18.98
N ALA A 86 -7.55 -0.73 -18.34
CA ALA A 86 -7.95 -1.95 -17.65
C ALA A 86 -7.93 -3.16 -18.60
N HIS A 87 -7.29 -4.23 -18.18
CA HIS A 87 -7.14 -5.45 -18.95
C HIS A 87 -7.21 -6.70 -18.05
N PRO A 88 -7.52 -7.88 -18.60
CA PRO A 88 -7.49 -9.12 -17.84
C PRO A 88 -6.09 -9.47 -17.32
N VAL A 89 -6.02 -10.33 -16.31
CA VAL A 89 -4.75 -10.91 -15.81
C VAL A 89 -4.01 -11.67 -16.92
N ARG A 90 -4.78 -12.34 -17.81
CA ARG A 90 -4.30 -12.87 -19.08
C ARG A 90 -4.86 -12.02 -20.22
N PRO A 91 -4.12 -11.02 -20.69
CA PRO A 91 -4.55 -10.18 -21.83
C PRO A 91 -4.67 -10.99 -23.11
N GLU A 92 -5.50 -10.51 -24.05
CA GLU A 92 -5.74 -11.19 -25.34
C GLU A 92 -5.12 -10.45 -26.53
N SER A 93 -4.62 -9.23 -26.31
CA SER A 93 -3.99 -8.40 -27.36
C SER A 93 -3.02 -7.41 -26.76
N PHE A 94 -2.02 -7.00 -27.52
CA PHE A 94 -1.09 -5.91 -27.16
C PHE A 94 -0.57 -5.20 -28.41
N ILE A 95 -0.10 -3.98 -28.23
CA ILE A 95 0.60 -3.19 -29.25
C ILE A 95 2.10 -3.25 -29.00
N GLU A 96 2.51 -3.05 -27.75
CA GLU A 96 3.89 -3.07 -27.31
C GLU A 96 4.04 -3.99 -26.08
N ILE A 97 4.92 -4.99 -26.19
CA ILE A 97 5.10 -6.02 -25.14
C ILE A 97 5.52 -5.44 -23.79
N ASN A 98 6.33 -4.38 -23.78
CA ASN A 98 6.77 -3.74 -22.54
C ASN A 98 5.62 -3.19 -21.71
N ASN A 99 4.46 -2.92 -22.31
CA ASN A 99 3.26 -2.46 -21.61
C ASN A 99 2.52 -3.59 -20.87
N PHE A 100 2.94 -4.85 -21.01
CA PHE A 100 2.38 -6.00 -20.30
C PHE A 100 2.89 -6.19 -18.87
N TYR A 101 3.97 -5.57 -18.51
CA TYR A 101 4.55 -5.66 -17.17
C TYR A 101 3.79 -4.74 -16.21
N THR A 102 2.52 -5.06 -15.99
CA THR A 102 1.54 -4.25 -15.24
C THR A 102 1.31 -4.83 -13.84
N ALA A 103 0.79 -4.00 -12.93
CA ALA A 103 0.37 -4.48 -11.62
C ALA A 103 -0.76 -5.52 -11.71
N THR A 104 -1.54 -5.52 -12.79
CA THR A 104 -2.58 -6.54 -13.04
C THR A 104 -1.95 -7.91 -13.31
N VAL A 105 -0.88 -8.00 -14.09
CA VAL A 105 -0.20 -9.27 -14.36
C VAL A 105 0.55 -9.77 -13.12
N TYR A 106 1.21 -8.89 -12.38
CA TYR A 106 2.05 -9.20 -11.23
C TYR A 106 1.23 -9.36 -9.95
N GLU A 107 0.72 -8.27 -9.40
CA GLU A 107 0.08 -8.23 -8.08
C GLU A 107 -1.30 -8.92 -8.09
N LYS A 108 -2.17 -8.61 -9.08
CA LYS A 108 -3.47 -9.32 -9.18
C LYS A 108 -3.27 -10.77 -9.61
N GLY A 109 -2.28 -11.07 -10.45
CA GLY A 109 -1.88 -12.44 -10.77
C GLY A 109 -1.55 -13.24 -9.52
N ALA A 110 -0.78 -12.66 -8.59
CA ALA A 110 -0.48 -13.27 -7.30
C ALA A 110 -1.72 -13.46 -6.41
N GLU A 111 -2.62 -12.48 -6.36
CA GLU A 111 -3.89 -12.59 -5.63
C GLU A 111 -4.77 -13.73 -6.17
N VAL A 112 -4.83 -13.92 -7.48
CA VAL A 112 -5.59 -15.03 -8.10
C VAL A 112 -5.02 -16.38 -7.65
N ILE A 113 -3.70 -16.52 -7.57
CA ILE A 113 -3.06 -17.74 -7.06
C ILE A 113 -3.34 -17.92 -5.56
N GLY A 114 -3.29 -16.84 -4.77
CA GLY A 114 -3.65 -16.86 -3.36
C GLY A 114 -5.09 -17.32 -3.12
N MET A 115 -6.05 -16.85 -3.93
CA MET A 115 -7.44 -17.32 -3.89
C MET A 115 -7.56 -18.80 -4.25
N LEU A 116 -6.86 -19.27 -5.28
CA LEU A 116 -6.87 -20.68 -5.65
C LEU A 116 -6.35 -21.55 -4.51
N LYS A 117 -5.24 -21.15 -3.88
CA LYS A 117 -4.69 -21.83 -2.70
C LYS A 117 -5.69 -21.87 -1.55
N LEU A 118 -6.40 -20.77 -1.29
CA LEU A 118 -7.42 -20.70 -0.24
C LEU A 118 -8.60 -21.63 -0.51
N LEU A 119 -9.03 -21.76 -1.78
CA LEU A 119 -10.13 -22.62 -2.20
C LEU A 119 -9.81 -24.12 -2.11
N VAL A 120 -8.57 -24.51 -2.41
CA VAL A 120 -8.17 -25.92 -2.42
C VAL A 120 -7.52 -26.36 -1.10
N GLY A 121 -7.04 -25.40 -0.29
CA GLY A 121 -6.29 -25.65 0.94
C GLY A 121 -4.81 -25.95 0.71
N ASP A 122 -4.00 -25.82 1.78
CA ASP A 122 -2.54 -25.91 1.70
C ASP A 122 -2.02 -27.25 1.18
N ALA A 123 -2.62 -28.37 1.61
CA ALA A 123 -2.18 -29.71 1.23
C ALA A 123 -2.41 -29.99 -0.26
N ASP A 124 -3.58 -29.63 -0.77
CA ASP A 124 -3.93 -29.84 -2.18
C ASP A 124 -3.18 -28.88 -3.08
N TYR A 125 -2.95 -27.65 -2.61
CA TYR A 125 -2.11 -26.70 -3.32
C TYR A 125 -0.68 -27.23 -3.49
N ALA A 126 -0.07 -27.77 -2.43
CA ALA A 126 1.27 -28.34 -2.51
C ALA A 126 1.33 -29.53 -3.50
N ARG A 127 0.36 -30.47 -3.43
CA ARG A 127 0.27 -31.61 -4.35
C ARG A 127 0.08 -31.19 -5.81
N ALA A 128 -0.77 -30.18 -6.05
CA ALA A 128 -0.98 -29.66 -7.39
C ALA A 128 0.27 -28.94 -7.93
N LEU A 129 1.00 -28.23 -7.08
CA LEU A 129 2.25 -27.60 -7.45
C LEU A 129 3.34 -28.64 -7.81
N ASP A 130 3.47 -29.72 -7.04
CA ASP A 130 4.36 -30.84 -7.35
C ASP A 130 3.97 -31.46 -8.71
N LEU A 131 2.67 -31.70 -8.92
CA LEU A 131 2.17 -32.23 -10.19
C LEU A 131 2.44 -31.29 -11.38
N TYR A 132 2.38 -29.96 -11.14
CA TYR A 132 2.73 -28.97 -12.17
C TYR A 132 4.19 -29.07 -12.57
N PHE A 133 5.08 -29.21 -11.60
CA PHE A 133 6.51 -29.41 -11.90
C PHE A 133 6.77 -30.76 -12.59
N ASP A 134 6.17 -31.83 -12.11
CA ASP A 134 6.36 -33.18 -12.71
C ASP A 134 5.91 -33.24 -14.18
N ARG A 135 4.79 -32.57 -14.52
CA ARG A 135 4.22 -32.60 -15.87
C ARG A 135 4.89 -31.67 -16.85
N HIS A 136 5.30 -30.49 -16.37
CA HIS A 136 5.67 -29.39 -17.27
C HIS A 136 7.15 -28.98 -17.17
N ASP A 137 7.98 -29.68 -16.40
CA ASP A 137 9.41 -29.41 -16.33
C ASP A 137 10.05 -29.50 -17.72
N GLY A 138 10.77 -28.45 -18.12
CA GLY A 138 11.37 -28.35 -19.45
C GLY A 138 10.40 -28.03 -20.59
N GLN A 139 9.15 -27.65 -20.28
CA GLN A 139 8.10 -27.35 -21.27
C GLN A 139 7.65 -25.88 -21.21
N ALA A 140 6.90 -25.49 -22.23
CA ALA A 140 6.19 -24.21 -22.30
C ALA A 140 4.71 -24.43 -21.90
N ALA A 141 4.28 -23.80 -20.79
CA ALA A 141 2.97 -24.02 -20.20
C ALA A 141 2.01 -22.84 -20.44
N THR A 142 0.72 -23.11 -20.24
CA THR A 142 -0.40 -22.16 -20.32
C THR A 142 -1.14 -22.06 -18.99
N ILE A 143 -2.05 -21.09 -18.86
CA ILE A 143 -2.97 -20.99 -17.72
C ILE A 143 -3.90 -22.22 -17.67
N GLU A 144 -4.26 -22.78 -18.80
CA GLU A 144 -5.04 -24.02 -18.88
C GLU A 144 -4.28 -25.20 -18.24
N ASP A 145 -3.00 -25.36 -18.54
CA ASP A 145 -2.14 -26.39 -17.95
C ASP A 145 -2.02 -26.19 -16.42
N TRP A 146 -1.87 -24.95 -15.99
CA TRP A 146 -1.83 -24.59 -14.57
C TRP A 146 -3.13 -24.97 -13.84
N LEU A 147 -4.28 -24.57 -14.36
CA LEU A 147 -5.57 -24.91 -13.74
C LEU A 147 -5.84 -26.41 -13.77
N LYS A 148 -5.43 -27.09 -14.84
CA LYS A 148 -5.67 -28.53 -15.03
C LYS A 148 -4.99 -29.38 -13.94
N VAL A 149 -3.82 -29.02 -13.45
CA VAL A 149 -3.17 -29.79 -12.36
C VAL A 149 -3.97 -29.65 -11.04
N PHE A 150 -4.63 -28.53 -10.80
CA PHE A 150 -5.51 -28.35 -9.66
C PHE A 150 -6.81 -29.14 -9.79
N GLU A 151 -7.43 -29.13 -10.98
CA GLU A 151 -8.60 -29.97 -11.27
C GLU A 151 -8.31 -31.44 -11.07
N ASP A 152 -7.18 -31.92 -11.59
CA ASP A 152 -6.77 -33.33 -11.49
C ASP A 152 -6.42 -33.74 -10.05
N THR A 153 -5.85 -32.82 -9.27
CA THR A 153 -5.47 -33.08 -7.88
C THR A 153 -6.68 -33.09 -6.95
N THR A 154 -7.67 -32.20 -7.18
CA THR A 154 -8.76 -31.94 -6.24
C THR A 154 -10.11 -32.48 -6.70
N GLY A 155 -10.27 -32.78 -7.99
CA GLY A 155 -11.55 -33.10 -8.62
C GLY A 155 -12.51 -31.90 -8.75
N ARG A 156 -12.08 -30.67 -8.49
CA ARG A 156 -12.90 -29.46 -8.61
C ARG A 156 -12.98 -29.01 -10.06
N ASP A 157 -14.15 -28.52 -10.48
CA ASP A 157 -14.32 -27.75 -11.71
C ASP A 157 -13.88 -26.32 -11.47
N LEU A 158 -12.84 -25.86 -12.17
CA LEU A 158 -12.30 -24.51 -12.11
C LEU A 158 -12.70 -23.62 -13.29
N SER A 159 -13.67 -24.04 -14.10
CA SER A 159 -14.12 -23.30 -15.29
C SER A 159 -14.65 -21.89 -14.95
N GLN A 160 -15.42 -21.75 -13.86
CA GLN A 160 -15.87 -20.44 -13.37
C GLN A 160 -14.72 -19.64 -12.72
N PHE A 161 -13.80 -20.30 -12.02
CA PHE A 161 -12.62 -19.64 -11.44
C PHE A 161 -11.72 -19.04 -12.54
N LYS A 162 -11.63 -19.67 -13.70
CA LYS A 162 -10.88 -19.19 -14.86
C LYS A 162 -11.28 -17.78 -15.31
N LEU A 163 -12.48 -17.30 -14.95
CA LEU A 163 -12.93 -15.94 -15.24
C LEU A 163 -12.04 -14.87 -14.60
N TRP A 164 -11.28 -15.18 -13.54
CA TRP A 164 -10.29 -14.27 -12.97
C TRP A 164 -9.16 -13.95 -13.94
N TYR A 165 -8.81 -14.88 -14.83
CA TYR A 165 -7.78 -14.67 -15.85
C TYR A 165 -8.31 -13.96 -17.10
N SER A 166 -9.61 -14.06 -17.42
CA SER A 166 -10.18 -13.57 -18.68
C SER A 166 -11.03 -12.30 -18.54
N GLN A 167 -11.50 -11.96 -17.34
CA GLN A 167 -12.32 -10.76 -17.10
C GLN A 167 -11.53 -9.70 -16.32
N ALA A 168 -11.41 -8.50 -16.88
CA ALA A 168 -10.78 -7.33 -16.28
C ALA A 168 -11.63 -6.72 -15.14
N GLY A 169 -11.07 -5.78 -14.43
CA GLY A 169 -11.75 -4.98 -13.41
C GLY A 169 -11.80 -5.63 -12.04
N THR A 170 -12.04 -4.80 -11.03
CA THR A 170 -12.13 -5.20 -9.62
C THR A 170 -13.58 -5.44 -9.23
N PRO A 171 -13.96 -6.67 -8.80
CA PRO A 171 -15.32 -6.95 -8.32
C PRO A 171 -15.67 -6.09 -7.10
N GLN A 172 -16.94 -5.73 -6.98
CA GLN A 172 -17.51 -5.04 -5.82
C GLN A 172 -18.46 -6.00 -5.10
N ILE A 173 -18.31 -6.11 -3.78
CA ILE A 173 -19.12 -7.00 -2.94
C ILE A 173 -19.97 -6.15 -2.02
N ALA A 174 -21.28 -6.13 -2.26
CA ALA A 174 -22.25 -5.54 -1.36
C ALA A 174 -22.62 -6.55 -0.25
N VAL A 175 -22.77 -6.04 0.98
CA VAL A 175 -23.06 -6.85 2.16
C VAL A 175 -24.41 -6.43 2.77
N ALA A 176 -25.29 -7.41 2.97
CA ALA A 176 -26.50 -7.24 3.77
C ALA A 176 -26.53 -8.25 4.92
N GLU A 177 -27.02 -7.82 6.05
CA GLU A 177 -27.02 -8.58 7.29
C GLU A 177 -28.44 -8.70 7.85
N ALA A 178 -28.79 -9.91 8.36
CA ALA A 178 -30.01 -10.12 9.09
C ALA A 178 -29.73 -10.92 10.37
N TRP A 179 -30.43 -10.62 11.44
CA TRP A 179 -30.39 -11.32 12.70
C TRP A 179 -31.78 -11.79 13.10
N GLU A 180 -31.96 -13.08 13.29
CA GLU A 180 -33.18 -13.71 13.71
C GLU A 180 -32.95 -14.32 15.12
N PRO A 181 -33.34 -13.64 16.20
CA PRO A 181 -33.16 -14.16 17.55
C PRO A 181 -34.08 -15.37 17.83
N ALA A 182 -33.60 -16.37 18.55
CA ALA A 182 -34.39 -17.49 19.00
C ALA A 182 -33.95 -17.95 20.41
N VAL A 183 -34.85 -18.61 21.14
CA VAL A 183 -34.63 -19.00 22.56
C VAL A 183 -33.45 -19.98 22.73
N GLN A 184 -33.21 -20.83 21.76
CA GLN A 184 -32.12 -21.82 21.77
C GLN A 184 -30.92 -21.43 20.90
N GLY A 185 -30.74 -20.13 20.65
CA GLY A 185 -29.73 -19.59 19.79
C GLY A 185 -30.30 -19.10 18.45
N GLY A 186 -29.99 -17.84 18.08
CA GLY A 186 -30.47 -17.20 16.85
C GLY A 186 -29.63 -17.56 15.64
N THR A 187 -30.13 -17.14 14.47
CA THR A 187 -29.46 -17.27 13.18
C THR A 187 -28.99 -15.90 12.68
N TYR A 188 -27.71 -15.79 12.38
CA TYR A 188 -27.16 -14.64 11.65
C TYR A 188 -27.02 -14.98 10.17
N ARG A 189 -27.60 -14.14 9.31
CA ARG A 189 -27.53 -14.30 7.85
C ARG A 189 -26.68 -13.20 7.24
N LEU A 190 -25.72 -13.62 6.43
CA LEU A 190 -24.83 -12.75 5.66
C LEU A 190 -25.13 -12.95 4.17
N THR A 191 -25.71 -11.94 3.53
CA THR A 191 -25.95 -11.95 2.08
C THR A 191 -24.85 -11.14 1.39
N LEU A 192 -24.12 -11.80 0.51
CA LEU A 192 -23.06 -11.22 -0.30
C LEU A 192 -23.53 -11.13 -1.75
N SER A 193 -23.43 -9.94 -2.36
CA SER A 193 -23.81 -9.71 -3.76
C SER A 193 -22.64 -9.13 -4.51
N GLN A 194 -22.19 -9.83 -5.58
CA GLN A 194 -21.07 -9.39 -6.40
C GLN A 194 -21.55 -8.60 -7.63
N THR A 195 -20.86 -7.52 -7.92
CA THR A 195 -20.99 -6.75 -9.14
C THR A 195 -19.63 -6.64 -9.82
N ASN A 196 -19.57 -6.98 -11.11
CA ASN A 196 -18.37 -6.88 -11.93
C ASN A 196 -18.52 -5.68 -12.89
N PRO A 197 -17.97 -4.48 -12.58
CA PRO A 197 -18.17 -3.28 -13.37
C PRO A 197 -17.67 -3.44 -14.81
N PRO A 198 -18.31 -2.80 -15.80
CA PRO A 198 -17.81 -2.73 -17.16
C PRO A 198 -16.38 -2.19 -17.24
N THR A 199 -15.60 -2.72 -18.17
CA THR A 199 -14.26 -2.20 -18.50
C THR A 199 -14.12 -2.11 -20.02
N PRO A 200 -13.12 -1.40 -20.56
CA PRO A 200 -12.91 -1.34 -22.01
C PRO A 200 -12.91 -2.73 -22.65
N GLY A 201 -13.71 -2.90 -23.69
CA GLY A 201 -13.87 -4.18 -24.40
C GLY A 201 -14.71 -5.26 -23.68
N GLN A 202 -15.12 -5.04 -22.42
CA GLN A 202 -15.89 -5.99 -21.63
C GLN A 202 -17.07 -5.29 -20.92
N PRO A 203 -18.15 -4.98 -21.65
CA PRO A 203 -19.33 -4.28 -21.09
C PRO A 203 -20.15 -5.17 -20.16
N GLU A 204 -20.15 -6.47 -20.39
CA GLU A 204 -20.87 -7.47 -19.57
C GLU A 204 -19.90 -8.51 -19.03
N LYS A 205 -20.11 -8.94 -17.78
CA LYS A 205 -19.26 -9.90 -17.09
C LYS A 205 -20.08 -10.86 -16.25
N ALA A 206 -19.67 -12.12 -16.24
CA ALA A 206 -20.28 -13.16 -15.41
C ALA A 206 -19.83 -13.06 -13.95
N ALA A 207 -20.60 -13.68 -13.06
CA ALA A 207 -20.21 -13.89 -11.67
C ALA A 207 -18.96 -14.77 -11.58
N LYS A 208 -18.06 -14.41 -10.69
CA LYS A 208 -16.80 -15.14 -10.43
C LYS A 208 -16.93 -15.99 -9.17
N VAL A 209 -16.08 -16.99 -9.01
CA VAL A 209 -15.85 -17.64 -7.72
C VAL A 209 -14.99 -16.72 -6.86
N ILE A 210 -15.52 -16.24 -5.73
CA ILE A 210 -14.82 -15.31 -4.85
C ILE A 210 -14.77 -15.93 -3.44
N PRO A 211 -13.60 -16.33 -2.94
CA PRO A 211 -13.46 -16.82 -1.57
C PRO A 211 -13.48 -15.65 -0.59
N ILE A 212 -14.47 -15.58 0.26
CA ILE A 212 -14.62 -14.56 1.30
C ILE A 212 -14.39 -15.21 2.66
N SER A 213 -13.26 -14.90 3.30
CA SER A 213 -12.95 -15.35 4.66
C SER A 213 -13.72 -14.50 5.67
N VAL A 214 -14.49 -15.15 6.55
CA VAL A 214 -15.36 -14.50 7.54
C VAL A 214 -15.17 -15.15 8.91
N GLY A 215 -15.05 -14.33 9.95
CA GLY A 215 -15.18 -14.73 11.34
C GLY A 215 -16.28 -13.91 12.02
N LEU A 216 -16.84 -14.43 13.12
CA LEU A 216 -17.87 -13.72 13.89
C LEU A 216 -17.41 -13.56 15.34
N LEU A 217 -17.55 -12.34 15.89
CA LEU A 217 -17.22 -12.02 17.27
C LEU A 217 -18.49 -11.68 18.06
N ASN A 218 -18.50 -12.04 19.34
CA ASN A 218 -19.50 -11.53 20.28
C ASN A 218 -19.20 -10.08 20.68
N PRO A 219 -20.20 -9.33 21.19
CA PRO A 219 -20.00 -7.98 21.70
C PRO A 219 -18.98 -7.86 22.86
N ASN A 220 -18.63 -8.95 23.53
CA ASN A 220 -17.57 -9.00 24.56
C ASN A 220 -16.16 -9.21 23.99
N GLY A 221 -16.01 -9.39 22.68
CA GLY A 221 -14.74 -9.58 21.99
C GLY A 221 -14.35 -11.04 21.72
N ASP A 222 -15.13 -12.01 22.23
CA ASP A 222 -14.83 -13.43 21.99
C ASP A 222 -15.20 -13.83 20.55
N GLU A 223 -14.34 -14.59 19.90
CA GLU A 223 -14.63 -15.19 18.61
C GLU A 223 -15.58 -16.39 18.78
N VAL A 224 -16.78 -16.30 18.20
CA VAL A 224 -17.83 -17.35 18.30
C VAL A 224 -17.97 -18.19 17.06
N VAL A 225 -17.51 -17.69 15.93
CA VAL A 225 -17.31 -18.46 14.70
C VAL A 225 -15.89 -18.20 14.22
N PRO A 226 -15.02 -19.22 14.24
CA PRO A 226 -13.67 -19.09 13.70
C PRO A 226 -13.71 -18.81 12.20
N THR A 227 -12.61 -18.38 11.64
CA THR A 227 -12.51 -18.05 10.20
C THR A 227 -13.04 -19.20 9.33
N ARG A 228 -14.02 -18.89 8.50
CA ARG A 228 -14.59 -19.77 7.47
C ARG A 228 -14.45 -19.11 6.11
N VAL A 229 -14.12 -19.89 5.10
CA VAL A 229 -14.13 -19.45 3.70
C VAL A 229 -15.54 -19.68 3.14
N LEU A 230 -16.20 -18.60 2.74
CA LEU A 230 -17.48 -18.62 2.04
C LEU A 230 -17.19 -18.51 0.54
N GLU A 231 -17.65 -19.47 -0.24
CA GLU A 231 -17.46 -19.45 -1.69
C GLU A 231 -18.65 -18.73 -2.34
N LEU A 232 -18.46 -17.47 -2.73
CA LEU A 232 -19.46 -16.71 -3.46
C LEU A 232 -19.33 -17.04 -4.95
N THR A 233 -20.29 -17.82 -5.47
CA THR A 233 -20.31 -18.29 -6.87
C THR A 233 -21.45 -17.68 -7.68
N GLU A 234 -22.48 -17.20 -7.00
CA GLU A 234 -23.66 -16.59 -7.60
C GLU A 234 -23.60 -15.07 -7.59
N PRO A 235 -24.38 -14.35 -8.40
CA PRO A 235 -24.50 -12.90 -8.32
C PRO A 235 -24.90 -12.41 -6.91
N SER A 236 -25.73 -13.20 -6.19
CA SER A 236 -26.09 -12.94 -4.80
C SER A 236 -26.32 -14.26 -4.07
N GLN A 237 -25.71 -14.41 -2.89
CA GLN A 237 -25.78 -15.66 -2.10
C GLN A 237 -25.85 -15.35 -0.62
N THR A 238 -26.70 -16.08 0.13
CA THR A 238 -26.88 -15.93 1.56
C THR A 238 -26.25 -17.09 2.30
N PHE A 239 -25.44 -16.78 3.31
CA PHE A 239 -24.81 -17.73 4.21
C PHE A 239 -25.41 -17.58 5.61
N ALA A 240 -25.79 -18.70 6.24
CA ALA A 240 -26.38 -18.73 7.57
C ALA A 240 -25.40 -19.25 8.62
N PHE A 241 -25.46 -18.66 9.81
CA PHE A 241 -24.71 -19.04 10.99
C PHE A 241 -25.72 -19.21 12.15
N ASP A 242 -25.96 -20.45 12.53
CA ASP A 242 -26.97 -20.82 13.49
C ASP A 242 -26.40 -20.99 14.91
N GLY A 243 -27.29 -21.00 15.92
CA GLY A 243 -26.93 -21.30 17.31
C GLY A 243 -26.19 -20.18 18.05
N LEU A 244 -26.28 -18.94 17.57
CA LEU A 244 -25.61 -17.81 18.19
C LEU A 244 -26.46 -17.22 19.33
N ALA A 245 -25.82 -16.98 20.48
CA ALA A 245 -26.53 -16.47 21.67
C ALA A 245 -27.00 -15.02 21.51
N VAL A 246 -26.24 -14.21 20.75
CA VAL A 246 -26.50 -12.79 20.50
C VAL A 246 -26.12 -12.43 19.07
N ARG A 247 -26.61 -11.29 18.57
CA ARG A 247 -26.19 -10.79 17.28
C ARG A 247 -24.67 -10.57 17.28
N PRO A 248 -23.94 -11.26 16.39
CA PRO A 248 -22.49 -11.12 16.31
C PRO A 248 -22.08 -9.85 15.57
N ILE A 249 -20.80 -9.51 15.70
CA ILE A 249 -20.10 -8.51 14.88
C ILE A 249 -19.26 -9.28 13.86
N PRO A 250 -19.51 -9.12 12.55
CA PRO A 250 -18.79 -9.86 11.53
C PRO A 250 -17.44 -9.20 11.17
N SER A 251 -16.42 -10.02 11.05
CA SER A 251 -15.13 -9.70 10.46
C SER A 251 -15.08 -10.34 9.07
N ILE A 252 -15.24 -9.52 8.02
CA ILE A 252 -15.44 -9.96 6.64
C ILE A 252 -14.18 -9.68 5.82
N LEU A 253 -13.85 -10.57 4.87
CA LEU A 253 -12.67 -10.49 4.01
C LEU A 253 -11.36 -10.58 4.82
N ARG A 254 -11.32 -11.45 5.84
CA ARG A 254 -10.15 -11.69 6.67
C ARG A 254 -8.93 -12.03 5.84
N GLY A 255 -7.76 -11.48 6.22
CA GLY A 255 -6.52 -11.61 5.47
C GLY A 255 -6.59 -11.04 4.06
N PHE A 256 -7.62 -10.23 3.75
CA PHE A 256 -7.92 -9.77 2.38
C PHE A 256 -8.03 -10.95 1.39
N SER A 257 -8.88 -11.91 1.69
CA SER A 257 -8.99 -13.21 1.02
C SER A 257 -9.30 -13.17 -0.48
N ALA A 258 -9.66 -12.01 -1.02
CA ALA A 258 -9.86 -11.79 -2.46
C ALA A 258 -9.63 -10.31 -2.84
N PRO A 259 -9.12 -10.02 -4.06
CA PRO A 259 -8.89 -8.66 -4.57
C PRO A 259 -10.21 -8.01 -5.01
N VAL A 260 -11.01 -7.60 -4.03
CA VAL A 260 -12.35 -7.02 -4.23
C VAL A 260 -12.52 -5.73 -3.44
N VAL A 261 -13.52 -4.93 -3.81
CA VAL A 261 -13.97 -3.77 -3.02
C VAL A 261 -15.18 -4.16 -2.20
N LEU A 262 -15.03 -4.20 -0.89
CA LEU A 262 -16.13 -4.48 0.03
C LEU A 262 -16.98 -3.21 0.22
N LYS A 263 -18.27 -3.29 -0.12
CA LYS A 263 -19.28 -2.24 0.02
C LYS A 263 -20.15 -2.54 1.24
N ARG A 264 -19.80 -1.98 2.38
CA ARG A 264 -20.53 -2.14 3.64
C ARG A 264 -20.49 -0.83 4.42
N GLU A 265 -21.63 -0.38 4.86
CA GLU A 265 -21.69 0.73 5.83
C GLU A 265 -21.37 0.18 7.21
N VAL A 266 -20.30 0.66 7.81
CA VAL A 266 -19.83 0.23 9.12
C VAL A 266 -19.80 1.42 10.06
N ALA A 267 -20.48 1.32 11.19
CA ALA A 267 -20.48 2.37 12.21
C ALA A 267 -19.06 2.55 12.80
N ALA A 268 -18.76 3.77 13.25
CA ALA A 268 -17.47 4.07 13.89
C ALA A 268 -17.23 3.20 15.14
N SER A 269 -18.29 2.94 15.92
CA SER A 269 -18.23 2.06 17.10
C SER A 269 -17.88 0.61 16.74
N GLU A 270 -18.38 0.11 15.63
CA GLU A 270 -18.04 -1.24 15.15
C GLU A 270 -16.57 -1.30 14.67
N ARG A 271 -16.09 -0.28 13.97
CA ARG A 271 -14.66 -0.19 13.60
C ARG A 271 -13.75 -0.11 14.83
N ALA A 272 -14.13 0.68 15.83
CA ALA A 272 -13.40 0.75 17.09
C ALA A 272 -13.40 -0.61 17.82
N PHE A 273 -14.51 -1.33 17.80
CA PHE A 273 -14.61 -2.68 18.34
C PHE A 273 -13.69 -3.66 17.60
N LEU A 274 -13.71 -3.68 16.27
CA LEU A 274 -12.84 -4.56 15.48
C LEU A 274 -11.35 -4.21 15.65
N LEU A 275 -10.99 -2.93 15.74
CA LEU A 275 -9.63 -2.51 16.08
C LEU A 275 -9.16 -3.09 17.43
N ALA A 276 -10.06 -3.16 18.42
CA ALA A 276 -9.74 -3.67 19.74
C ALA A 276 -9.69 -5.20 19.81
N HIS A 277 -10.63 -5.88 19.14
CA HIS A 277 -10.97 -7.28 19.41
C HIS A 277 -10.82 -8.25 18.23
N ASP A 278 -10.68 -7.76 16.98
CA ASP A 278 -10.57 -8.68 15.84
C ASP A 278 -9.33 -9.58 16.01
N THR A 279 -9.55 -10.87 15.83
CA THR A 279 -8.50 -11.89 15.90
C THR A 279 -7.70 -12.00 14.61
N ASP A 280 -8.22 -11.46 13.48
CA ASP A 280 -7.49 -11.37 12.22
C ASP A 280 -6.65 -10.09 12.17
N PRO A 281 -5.31 -10.20 12.05
CA PRO A 281 -4.43 -9.03 12.07
C PRO A 281 -4.69 -8.03 10.95
N PHE A 282 -5.04 -8.53 9.74
CA PHE A 282 -5.35 -7.66 8.61
C PHE A 282 -6.61 -6.84 8.87
N ASN A 283 -7.70 -7.48 9.29
CA ASN A 283 -8.97 -6.81 9.57
C ASN A 283 -8.88 -5.88 10.78
N ARG A 284 -8.11 -6.25 11.80
CA ARG A 284 -7.82 -5.37 12.95
C ARG A 284 -7.12 -4.09 12.50
N TRP A 285 -6.10 -4.20 11.64
CA TRP A 285 -5.42 -3.06 11.04
C TRP A 285 -6.35 -2.24 10.14
N GLU A 286 -7.12 -2.88 9.26
CA GLU A 286 -8.04 -2.22 8.31
C GLU A 286 -9.14 -1.43 9.06
N ALA A 287 -9.66 -1.98 10.14
CA ALA A 287 -10.63 -1.30 10.99
C ALA A 287 -10.05 -0.02 11.61
N GLY A 288 -8.83 -0.10 12.17
CA GLY A 288 -8.12 1.04 12.72
C GLY A 288 -7.79 2.11 11.67
N ARG A 289 -7.30 1.69 10.50
CA ARG A 289 -6.96 2.59 9.39
C ARG A 289 -8.21 3.27 8.82
N SER A 290 -9.30 2.53 8.64
CA SER A 290 -10.56 3.08 8.16
C SER A 290 -11.18 4.07 9.17
N LEU A 291 -11.14 3.74 10.46
CA LEU A 291 -11.59 4.64 11.52
C LEU A 291 -10.73 5.91 11.57
N ALA A 292 -9.41 5.80 11.47
CA ALA A 292 -8.50 6.95 11.43
C ALA A 292 -8.77 7.85 10.22
N ARG A 293 -9.05 7.27 9.05
CA ARG A 293 -9.42 8.02 7.84
C ARG A 293 -10.73 8.80 8.03
N ASP A 294 -11.76 8.17 8.60
CA ASP A 294 -13.04 8.83 8.84
C ASP A 294 -12.93 9.94 9.90
N VAL A 295 -12.09 9.73 10.92
CA VAL A 295 -11.76 10.77 11.91
C VAL A 295 -11.07 11.96 11.24
N LEU A 296 -10.06 11.73 10.41
CA LEU A 296 -9.36 12.80 9.68
C LEU A 296 -10.29 13.55 8.73
N ILE A 297 -11.17 12.85 8.00
CA ILE A 297 -12.18 13.48 7.15
C ILE A 297 -13.08 14.40 7.97
N ARG A 298 -13.61 13.92 9.10
CA ARG A 298 -14.46 14.72 9.98
C ARG A 298 -13.72 15.93 10.55
N MET A 299 -12.44 15.76 10.94
CA MET A 299 -11.62 16.88 11.41
C MET A 299 -11.45 17.95 10.32
N VAL A 300 -11.23 17.54 9.07
CA VAL A 300 -11.10 18.47 7.92
C VAL A 300 -12.43 19.17 7.60
N GLU A 301 -13.55 18.44 7.59
CA GLU A 301 -14.85 18.97 7.18
C GLU A 301 -15.49 19.87 8.25
N THR A 302 -15.29 19.56 9.53
CA THR A 302 -16.03 20.19 10.63
C THR A 302 -15.17 20.88 11.69
N GLY A 303 -13.85 20.72 11.61
CA GLY A 303 -12.94 21.17 12.68
C GLY A 303 -13.09 20.39 14.00
N ALA A 304 -13.66 19.17 13.95
CA ALA A 304 -13.86 18.35 15.14
C ALA A 304 -12.54 17.90 15.76
N GLU A 305 -12.56 17.68 17.08
CA GLU A 305 -11.43 17.07 17.79
C GLU A 305 -11.23 15.59 17.41
N PRO A 306 -10.01 15.04 17.57
CA PRO A 306 -9.73 13.63 17.39
C PRO A 306 -10.67 12.74 18.22
N ALA A 307 -11.16 11.65 17.64
CA ALA A 307 -12.09 10.74 18.33
C ALA A 307 -11.39 9.93 19.42
N ALA A 308 -11.94 9.96 20.63
CA ALA A 308 -11.38 9.27 21.80
C ALA A 308 -11.25 7.75 21.57
N ASP A 309 -12.25 7.12 20.95
CA ASP A 309 -12.26 5.68 20.68
C ASP A 309 -11.07 5.24 19.79
N LEU A 310 -10.76 6.02 18.76
CA LEU A 310 -9.58 5.79 17.92
C LEU A 310 -8.29 5.91 18.73
N ILE A 311 -8.14 6.98 19.50
CA ILE A 311 -6.94 7.24 20.31
C ILE A 311 -6.72 6.12 21.35
N GLN A 312 -7.79 5.70 22.03
CA GLN A 312 -7.76 4.60 23.00
C GLN A 312 -7.39 3.27 22.32
N GLY A 313 -8.02 2.95 21.16
CA GLY A 313 -7.76 1.73 20.41
C GLY A 313 -6.31 1.64 19.93
N LEU A 314 -5.79 2.71 19.31
CA LEU A 314 -4.39 2.79 18.89
C LEU A 314 -3.43 2.78 20.10
N GLY A 315 -3.80 3.42 21.21
CA GLY A 315 -3.03 3.40 22.44
C GLY A 315 -2.97 2.01 23.08
N ALA A 316 -4.04 1.24 23.05
CA ALA A 316 -4.09 -0.15 23.49
C ALA A 316 -3.19 -1.04 22.61
N LEU A 317 -3.32 -0.93 21.29
CA LEU A 317 -2.50 -1.65 20.32
C LEU A 317 -1.00 -1.33 20.50
N ALA A 318 -0.64 -0.07 20.73
CA ALA A 318 0.75 0.34 20.97
C ALA A 318 1.37 -0.38 22.17
N ARG A 319 0.58 -0.68 23.21
CA ARG A 319 1.02 -1.32 24.46
C ARG A 319 0.90 -2.84 24.45
N ASP A 320 0.21 -3.41 23.49
CA ASP A 320 -0.01 -4.86 23.42
C ASP A 320 1.30 -5.59 23.06
N THR A 321 1.97 -6.14 24.07
CA THR A 321 3.25 -6.85 23.90
C THR A 321 3.11 -8.25 23.30
N THR A 322 1.89 -8.74 23.10
CA THR A 322 1.64 -10.01 22.41
C THR A 322 1.75 -9.87 20.89
N LEU A 323 1.58 -8.64 20.40
CA LEU A 323 1.69 -8.32 18.98
C LEU A 323 3.14 -8.10 18.54
N ASP A 324 3.43 -8.51 17.32
CA ASP A 324 4.71 -8.24 16.66
C ASP A 324 5.03 -6.72 16.67
N PRO A 325 6.25 -6.30 17.09
CA PRO A 325 6.65 -4.90 17.05
C PRO A 325 6.52 -4.25 15.66
N ALA A 326 6.81 -4.98 14.57
CA ALA A 326 6.65 -4.47 13.21
C ALA A 326 5.18 -4.19 12.88
N TYR A 327 4.27 -5.10 13.29
CA TYR A 327 2.83 -4.90 13.14
C TYR A 327 2.33 -3.68 13.94
N ARG A 328 2.76 -3.55 15.19
CA ARG A 328 2.41 -2.38 16.03
C ARG A 328 2.88 -1.08 15.38
N ALA A 329 4.12 -1.06 14.87
CA ALA A 329 4.67 0.10 14.17
C ALA A 329 3.84 0.46 12.93
N LEU A 330 3.44 -0.53 12.12
CA LEU A 330 2.64 -0.33 10.93
C LEU A 330 1.23 0.16 11.25
N ALA A 331 0.57 -0.43 12.26
CA ALA A 331 -0.78 -0.07 12.67
C ALA A 331 -0.90 1.34 13.28
N LEU A 332 0.19 1.86 13.84
CA LEU A 332 0.26 3.23 14.35
C LEU A 332 0.51 4.29 13.25
N ARG A 333 0.79 3.89 12.01
CA ARG A 333 0.94 4.82 10.88
C ARG A 333 -0.43 5.33 10.45
N LEU A 334 -0.63 6.63 10.56
CA LEU A 334 -1.87 7.29 10.12
C LEU A 334 -2.03 7.21 8.59
N PRO A 335 -3.28 7.25 8.08
CA PRO A 335 -3.57 7.32 6.64
C PRO A 335 -2.77 8.42 5.94
N GLY A 336 -2.37 8.20 4.69
CA GLY A 336 -1.66 9.19 3.87
C GLY A 336 -2.55 10.39 3.54
N GLU A 337 -1.94 11.55 3.28
CA GLU A 337 -2.70 12.75 2.91
C GLU A 337 -3.45 12.57 1.59
N ASP A 338 -2.84 11.89 0.64
CA ASP A 338 -3.45 11.53 -0.65
C ASP A 338 -4.64 10.57 -0.50
N GLU A 339 -4.58 9.63 0.46
CA GLU A 339 -5.68 8.72 0.79
C GLU A 339 -6.88 9.49 1.36
N VAL A 340 -6.63 10.43 2.27
CA VAL A 340 -7.68 11.29 2.84
C VAL A 340 -8.26 12.20 1.77
N ALA A 341 -7.43 12.81 0.93
CA ALA A 341 -7.88 13.64 -0.19
C ALA A 341 -8.74 12.86 -1.19
N ALA A 342 -8.35 11.62 -1.52
CA ALA A 342 -9.13 10.75 -2.40
C ALA A 342 -10.50 10.40 -1.79
N ALA A 343 -10.55 10.12 -0.48
CA ALA A 343 -11.77 9.78 0.22
C ALA A 343 -12.73 10.99 0.32
N LEU A 344 -12.21 12.20 0.59
CA LEU A 344 -12.99 13.45 0.54
C LEU A 344 -13.60 13.65 -0.85
N ALA A 345 -12.78 13.55 -1.91
CA ALA A 345 -13.26 13.73 -3.28
C ALA A 345 -14.35 12.71 -3.66
N THR A 346 -14.23 11.45 -3.21
CA THR A 346 -15.26 10.42 -3.44
C THR A 346 -16.59 10.77 -2.76
N ARG A 347 -16.56 11.52 -1.66
CA ARG A 347 -17.76 12.02 -0.96
C ARG A 347 -18.30 13.32 -1.56
N GLY A 348 -17.67 13.85 -2.61
CA GLY A 348 -18.04 15.12 -3.24
C GLY A 348 -17.50 16.36 -2.51
N THR A 349 -16.64 16.19 -1.51
CA THR A 349 -15.97 17.29 -0.81
C THR A 349 -14.65 17.62 -1.51
N VAL A 350 -14.44 18.89 -1.85
CA VAL A 350 -13.16 19.35 -2.43
C VAL A 350 -12.07 19.28 -1.36
N PRO A 351 -11.00 18.47 -1.55
CA PRO A 351 -9.95 18.32 -0.54
C PRO A 351 -9.08 19.58 -0.45
N ASP A 352 -8.80 20.01 0.78
CA ASP A 352 -7.77 21.01 1.07
C ASP A 352 -6.51 20.32 1.62
N PRO A 353 -5.41 20.25 0.84
CA PRO A 353 -4.18 19.58 1.25
C PRO A 353 -3.57 20.13 2.55
N VAL A 354 -3.68 21.45 2.78
CA VAL A 354 -3.15 22.08 4.00
C VAL A 354 -4.00 21.71 5.22
N ALA A 355 -5.32 21.70 5.09
CA ALA A 355 -6.21 21.26 6.17
C ALA A 355 -6.01 19.78 6.50
N ILE A 356 -5.82 18.92 5.50
CA ILE A 356 -5.51 17.50 5.69
C ILE A 356 -4.18 17.34 6.44
N HIS A 357 -3.15 18.06 6.04
CA HIS A 357 -1.84 18.04 6.72
C HIS A 357 -1.99 18.46 8.20
N ALA A 358 -2.68 19.56 8.47
CA ALA A 358 -2.94 20.06 9.83
C ALA A 358 -3.71 19.03 10.68
N ALA A 359 -4.76 18.42 10.13
CA ALA A 359 -5.55 17.40 10.81
C ALA A 359 -4.71 16.17 11.18
N ARG A 360 -3.83 15.71 10.27
CA ARG A 360 -2.90 14.59 10.56
C ARG A 360 -1.90 14.94 11.66
N LYS A 361 -1.34 16.15 11.65
CA LYS A 361 -0.45 16.62 12.72
C LYS A 361 -1.17 16.68 14.07
N ALA A 362 -2.40 17.20 14.11
CA ALA A 362 -3.22 17.28 15.32
C ALA A 362 -3.57 15.88 15.86
N LEU A 363 -4.02 14.96 14.99
CA LEU A 363 -4.30 13.57 15.40
C LEU A 363 -3.05 12.87 15.94
N GLY A 364 -1.89 13.07 15.30
CA GLY A 364 -0.62 12.54 15.76
C GLY A 364 -0.19 13.11 17.10
N LEU A 365 -0.46 14.38 17.38
CA LEU A 365 -0.19 15.01 18.68
C LEU A 365 -1.09 14.41 19.76
N SER A 366 -2.40 14.31 19.52
CA SER A 366 -3.34 13.71 20.47
C SER A 366 -3.00 12.28 20.83
N LEU A 367 -2.52 11.49 19.85
CA LEU A 367 -2.02 10.14 20.11
C LEU A 367 -0.75 10.16 20.97
N ALA A 368 0.17 11.07 20.72
CA ALA A 368 1.39 11.25 21.53
C ALA A 368 1.07 11.64 22.97
N GLU A 369 0.14 12.58 23.18
CA GLU A 369 -0.33 13.01 24.51
C GLU A 369 -0.98 11.85 25.27
N HIS A 370 -1.84 11.07 24.62
CA HIS A 370 -2.46 9.88 25.22
C HIS A 370 -1.42 8.83 25.63
N LEU A 371 -0.40 8.63 24.81
CA LEU A 371 0.67 7.67 25.08
C LEU A 371 1.79 8.21 25.96
N ALA A 372 1.82 9.50 26.30
CA ALA A 372 2.89 10.13 27.07
C ALA A 372 3.33 9.34 28.32
N PRO A 373 2.41 8.79 29.16
CA PRO A 373 2.81 7.98 30.31
C PRO A 373 3.49 6.66 29.95
N HIS A 374 3.32 6.17 28.72
CA HIS A 374 3.80 4.87 28.26
C HIS A 374 5.04 4.96 27.35
N LEU A 375 5.31 6.12 26.75
CA LEU A 375 6.44 6.32 25.82
C LEU A 375 7.79 5.92 26.43
N PRO A 376 8.13 6.25 27.69
CA PRO A 376 9.41 5.84 28.29
C PRO A 376 9.59 4.32 28.35
N ALA A 377 8.52 3.59 28.70
CA ALA A 377 8.56 2.13 28.73
C ALA A 377 8.69 1.52 27.32
N LEU A 378 7.98 2.08 26.34
CA LEU A 378 8.09 1.67 24.92
C LEU A 378 9.49 1.93 24.37
N MET A 379 10.08 3.07 24.68
CA MET A 379 11.47 3.41 24.31
C MET A 379 12.46 2.40 24.87
N THR A 380 12.31 2.03 26.14
CA THR A 380 13.17 1.04 26.80
C THR A 380 13.00 -0.36 26.20
N ALA A 381 11.75 -0.77 25.94
CA ALA A 381 11.44 -2.09 25.38
C ALA A 381 11.95 -2.27 23.93
N THR A 382 12.08 -1.17 23.18
CA THR A 382 12.52 -1.17 21.79
C THR A 382 14.00 -0.83 21.60
N GLN A 383 14.74 -0.57 22.68
CA GLN A 383 16.17 -0.29 22.61
C GLN A 383 16.94 -1.43 21.94
N ALA A 384 17.93 -1.09 21.13
CA ALA A 384 18.82 -2.07 20.51
C ALA A 384 19.52 -2.94 21.56
N ARG A 385 19.67 -4.22 21.26
CA ARG A 385 20.38 -5.19 22.12
C ARG A 385 21.39 -5.94 21.28
N GLY A 386 22.67 -5.73 21.58
CA GLY A 386 23.78 -6.35 20.84
C GLY A 386 24.09 -5.64 19.52
N ASP A 387 24.87 -6.30 18.67
CA ASP A 387 25.29 -5.80 17.38
C ASP A 387 24.11 -5.67 16.40
N PHE A 388 24.27 -4.83 15.39
CA PHE A 388 23.26 -4.67 14.33
C PHE A 388 22.95 -6.02 13.66
N SER A 389 21.66 -6.33 13.53
CA SER A 389 21.15 -7.44 12.74
C SER A 389 19.97 -6.99 11.87
N PRO A 390 19.92 -7.38 10.59
CA PRO A 390 18.80 -7.10 9.70
C PRO A 390 17.63 -8.09 9.86
N ASP A 391 17.68 -9.01 10.83
CA ASP A 391 16.61 -9.98 11.06
C ASP A 391 15.27 -9.32 11.41
N ALA A 392 14.17 -10.08 11.20
CA ALA A 392 12.81 -9.60 11.40
C ALA A 392 12.56 -9.01 12.79
N LYS A 393 13.07 -9.66 13.84
CA LYS A 393 12.83 -9.25 15.24
C LYS A 393 13.56 -7.95 15.57
N ALA A 394 14.80 -7.79 15.10
CA ALA A 394 15.58 -6.56 15.27
C ALA A 394 15.00 -5.41 14.43
N ALA A 395 14.66 -5.66 13.17
CA ALA A 395 14.01 -4.68 12.28
C ALA A 395 12.65 -4.22 12.83
N GLY A 396 11.81 -5.15 13.32
CA GLY A 396 10.53 -4.81 13.94
C GLY A 396 10.68 -3.93 15.18
N ARG A 397 11.69 -4.21 16.05
CA ARG A 397 11.99 -3.35 17.19
C ARG A 397 12.43 -1.95 16.76
N ARG A 398 13.31 -1.81 15.74
CA ARG A 398 13.70 -0.51 15.18
C ARG A 398 12.50 0.25 14.61
N ALA A 399 11.64 -0.43 13.86
CA ALA A 399 10.42 0.17 13.32
C ALA A 399 9.54 0.75 14.44
N LEU A 400 9.25 -0.01 15.49
CA LEU A 400 8.46 0.45 16.62
C LEU A 400 9.19 1.55 17.42
N ARG A 401 10.52 1.48 17.55
CA ARG A 401 11.33 2.52 18.17
C ARG A 401 11.21 3.84 17.42
N LEU A 402 11.31 3.85 16.09
CA LEU A 402 11.18 5.07 15.29
C LEU A 402 9.79 5.68 15.43
N VAL A 403 8.71 4.88 15.43
CA VAL A 403 7.35 5.37 15.69
C VAL A 403 7.23 5.97 17.09
N THR A 404 7.80 5.30 18.10
CA THR A 404 7.81 5.81 19.49
C THR A 404 8.58 7.12 19.59
N LEU A 405 9.75 7.23 18.94
CA LEU A 405 10.54 8.46 18.87
C LEU A 405 9.78 9.60 18.16
N ALA A 406 9.06 9.28 17.06
CA ALA A 406 8.27 10.27 16.35
C ALA A 406 7.12 10.84 17.20
N LEU A 407 6.48 10.00 18.02
CA LEU A 407 5.47 10.45 18.99
C LEU A 407 6.11 11.26 20.12
N THR A 408 7.25 10.80 20.66
CA THR A 408 7.98 11.50 21.72
C THR A 408 8.46 12.89 21.27
N ALA A 409 8.95 13.02 20.03
CA ALA A 409 9.46 14.27 19.47
C ALA A 409 8.41 15.40 19.43
N LYS A 410 7.12 15.04 19.34
CA LYS A 410 6.00 16.00 19.41
C LYS A 410 5.85 16.64 20.80
N LEU A 411 6.34 15.97 21.85
CA LEU A 411 6.22 16.39 23.25
C LEU A 411 7.51 16.98 23.80
N ASP A 412 8.67 16.45 23.39
CA ASP A 412 10.00 16.80 23.95
C ASP A 412 10.84 17.71 23.04
N ARG A 413 10.25 18.24 21.97
CA ARG A 413 10.93 19.07 20.96
C ARG A 413 12.13 18.35 20.33
N GLY A 414 11.99 17.04 20.06
CA GLY A 414 12.97 16.25 19.35
C GLY A 414 14.22 15.85 20.17
N THR A 415 14.25 16.11 21.48
CA THR A 415 15.42 15.81 22.34
C THR A 415 15.80 14.33 22.28
N ALA A 416 14.83 13.43 22.43
CA ALA A 416 15.08 12.00 22.36
C ALA A 416 15.53 11.53 20.97
N ALA A 417 14.97 12.12 19.89
CA ALA A 417 15.36 11.81 18.52
C ALA A 417 16.78 12.27 18.20
N ALA A 418 17.20 13.47 18.67
CA ALA A 418 18.56 13.96 18.52
C ALA A 418 19.59 13.09 19.27
N ALA A 419 19.26 12.67 20.48
CA ALA A 419 20.08 11.73 21.24
C ALA A 419 20.21 10.37 20.53
N ALA A 420 19.11 9.85 19.98
CA ALA A 420 19.11 8.60 19.22
C ALA A 420 19.94 8.70 17.93
N PHE A 421 19.87 9.82 17.21
CA PHE A 421 20.71 10.08 16.04
C PHE A 421 22.20 10.00 16.36
N SER A 422 22.61 10.56 17.49
CA SER A 422 24.02 10.64 17.90
C SER A 422 24.65 9.27 18.20
N VAL A 423 23.83 8.26 18.52
CA VAL A 423 24.29 6.90 18.87
C VAL A 423 23.85 5.85 17.86
N ALA A 424 23.23 6.25 16.75
CA ALA A 424 22.80 5.35 15.70
C ALA A 424 24.02 4.67 15.04
N ASP A 425 23.97 3.33 14.94
CA ASP A 425 25.01 2.49 14.36
C ASP A 425 24.60 1.86 13.02
N ASN A 426 23.41 2.20 12.54
CA ASN A 426 22.84 1.69 11.32
C ASN A 426 22.03 2.77 10.56
N MET A 427 21.92 2.59 9.25
CA MET A 427 21.26 3.58 8.37
C MET A 427 19.76 3.74 8.65
N THR A 428 19.06 2.69 9.13
CA THR A 428 17.64 2.78 9.48
C THR A 428 17.40 3.79 10.60
N GLU A 429 18.16 3.70 11.69
CA GLU A 429 18.01 4.60 12.84
C GLU A 429 18.59 5.98 12.53
N GLU A 430 19.75 6.08 11.86
CA GLU A 430 20.35 7.36 11.50
C GLU A 430 19.41 8.19 10.60
N LEU A 431 18.92 7.60 9.50
CA LEU A 431 18.00 8.27 8.56
C LEU A 431 16.62 8.51 9.19
N GLY A 432 16.11 7.54 9.95
CA GLY A 432 14.79 7.63 10.56
C GLY A 432 14.72 8.73 11.63
N THR A 433 15.73 8.83 12.50
CA THR A 433 15.80 9.88 13.53
C THR A 433 16.02 11.26 12.92
N LEU A 434 16.84 11.36 11.86
CA LEU A 434 16.98 12.60 11.10
C LEU A 434 15.63 13.03 10.48
N GLY A 435 14.88 12.09 9.90
CA GLY A 435 13.56 12.36 9.36
C GLY A 435 12.58 12.87 10.41
N ILE A 436 12.59 12.28 11.61
CA ILE A 436 11.76 12.72 12.73
C ILE A 436 12.11 14.18 13.13
N LEU A 437 13.36 14.52 13.19
CA LEU A 437 13.80 15.89 13.49
C LEU A 437 13.32 16.87 12.43
N LEU A 438 13.55 16.57 11.15
CA LEU A 438 13.15 17.44 10.04
C LEU A 438 11.62 17.62 9.94
N ASP A 439 10.83 16.56 10.18
CA ASP A 439 9.34 16.66 10.23
C ASP A 439 8.83 17.60 11.32
N ASN A 440 9.65 17.85 12.35
CA ASN A 440 9.36 18.80 13.43
C ASN A 440 10.07 20.16 13.23
N GLY A 441 10.67 20.43 12.07
CA GLY A 441 11.39 21.68 11.77
C GLY A 441 12.73 21.83 12.52
N LEU A 442 13.31 20.73 12.94
CA LEU A 442 14.54 20.63 13.73
C LEU A 442 15.64 19.90 12.97
N GLY A 443 16.81 19.73 13.56
CA GLY A 443 17.83 18.79 13.07
C GLY A 443 18.77 19.33 12.00
N GLN A 444 18.96 20.64 11.89
CA GLN A 444 19.88 21.22 10.89
C GLN A 444 21.34 20.79 11.11
N ASP A 445 21.77 20.71 12.37
CA ASP A 445 23.12 20.23 12.71
C ASP A 445 23.28 18.75 12.37
N GLN A 446 22.28 17.92 12.64
CA GLN A 446 22.26 16.50 12.29
C GLN A 446 22.25 16.29 10.78
N LEU A 447 21.51 17.11 10.04
CA LEU A 447 21.49 17.10 8.58
C LEU A 447 22.89 17.40 8.00
N GLN A 448 23.59 18.38 8.58
CA GLN A 448 24.96 18.72 8.18
C GLN A 448 25.97 17.62 8.55
N GLN A 449 25.82 17.01 9.74
CA GLN A 449 26.63 15.86 10.15
C GLN A 449 26.43 14.66 9.21
N PHE A 450 25.17 14.36 8.86
CA PHE A 450 24.82 13.31 7.90
C PHE A 450 25.45 13.57 6.54
N TYR A 451 25.31 14.79 6.01
CA TYR A 451 25.95 15.18 4.76
C TYR A 451 27.47 15.02 4.80
N THR A 452 28.13 15.50 5.85
CA THR A 452 29.59 15.40 6.01
C THR A 452 30.06 13.95 6.00
N ARG A 453 29.31 13.06 6.65
CA ARG A 453 29.63 11.63 6.72
C ARG A 453 29.44 10.92 5.37
N TRP A 454 28.36 11.24 4.66
CA TRP A 454 27.86 10.44 3.55
C TRP A 454 27.95 11.09 2.17
N SER A 455 28.49 12.32 2.04
CA SER A 455 28.54 13.05 0.76
C SER A 455 29.27 12.30 -0.37
N GLY A 456 30.14 11.36 -0.03
CA GLY A 456 30.83 10.49 -1.01
C GLY A 456 30.01 9.28 -1.47
N ASP A 457 28.90 8.91 -0.79
CA ASP A 457 28.07 7.76 -1.16
C ASP A 457 26.84 8.18 -1.95
N ARG A 458 26.75 7.71 -3.20
CA ARG A 458 25.68 8.11 -4.12
C ARG A 458 24.28 7.65 -3.66
N LEU A 459 24.16 6.46 -3.07
CA LEU A 459 22.89 5.90 -2.66
C LEU A 459 22.36 6.60 -1.40
N VAL A 460 23.25 6.91 -0.46
CA VAL A 460 22.89 7.65 0.75
C VAL A 460 22.54 9.10 0.42
N MET A 461 23.25 9.71 -0.55
CA MET A 461 22.90 11.06 -0.99
C MET A 461 21.54 11.14 -1.68
N ASP A 462 21.08 10.09 -2.35
CA ASP A 462 19.68 10.04 -2.84
C ASP A 462 18.67 10.07 -1.68
N LYS A 463 18.96 9.39 -0.56
CA LYS A 463 18.14 9.44 0.66
C LYS A 463 18.17 10.84 1.31
N TRP A 464 19.36 11.47 1.40
CA TRP A 464 19.54 12.81 1.94
C TRP A 464 18.74 13.88 1.19
N PHE A 465 18.76 13.84 -0.15
CA PHE A 465 17.96 14.74 -0.97
C PHE A 465 16.46 14.56 -0.74
N GLY A 466 15.98 13.32 -0.87
CA GLY A 466 14.56 13.01 -0.76
C GLY A 466 13.99 13.35 0.61
N LEU A 467 14.73 13.05 1.67
CA LEU A 467 14.28 13.27 3.04
C LEU A 467 13.98 14.75 3.32
N GLN A 468 14.85 15.67 2.91
CA GLN A 468 14.66 17.11 3.11
C GLN A 468 13.38 17.62 2.47
N ILE A 469 13.08 17.16 1.24
CA ILE A 469 11.90 17.59 0.50
C ILE A 469 10.62 16.97 1.11
N MET A 470 10.65 15.67 1.40
CA MET A 470 9.50 14.97 1.97
C MET A 470 9.12 15.48 3.37
N MET A 471 10.11 15.90 4.18
CA MET A 471 9.90 16.39 5.55
C MET A 471 9.81 17.92 5.64
N SER A 472 9.89 18.63 4.53
CA SER A 472 9.76 20.10 4.53
C SER A 472 8.31 20.52 4.81
N HIS A 473 8.16 21.68 5.46
CA HIS A 473 6.86 22.32 5.62
C HIS A 473 6.22 22.59 4.25
N PRO A 474 4.92 22.42 4.06
CA PRO A 474 4.24 22.61 2.76
C PRO A 474 4.56 23.95 2.07
N ASP A 475 4.65 25.06 2.81
CA ASP A 475 4.99 26.39 2.27
C ASP A 475 6.41 26.45 1.68
N LEU A 476 7.32 25.60 2.15
CA LEU A 476 8.75 25.63 1.79
C LEU A 476 9.12 24.54 0.78
N THR A 477 8.27 23.54 0.54
CA THR A 477 8.61 22.35 -0.24
C THR A 477 9.13 22.70 -1.64
N ALA A 478 8.46 23.61 -2.35
CA ALA A 478 8.89 24.02 -3.68
C ALA A 478 10.23 24.77 -3.66
N SER A 479 10.50 25.63 -2.67
CA SER A 479 11.77 26.35 -2.55
C SER A 479 12.92 25.42 -2.14
N VAL A 480 12.69 24.52 -1.18
CA VAL A 480 13.68 23.49 -0.80
C VAL A 480 14.05 22.62 -2.00
N THR A 481 13.05 22.19 -2.77
CA THR A 481 13.31 21.41 -3.98
C THR A 481 14.13 22.19 -5.00
N ASP A 482 13.78 23.44 -5.27
CA ASP A 482 14.50 24.30 -6.22
C ASP A 482 15.95 24.56 -5.77
N ASP A 483 16.19 24.80 -4.47
CA ASP A 483 17.53 24.94 -3.90
C ASP A 483 18.36 23.66 -4.09
N LEU A 484 17.78 22.50 -3.83
CA LEU A 484 18.45 21.21 -3.99
C LEU A 484 18.75 20.85 -5.45
N THR A 485 17.99 21.37 -6.41
CA THR A 485 18.33 21.22 -7.84
C THR A 485 19.56 22.03 -8.25
N ARG A 486 19.98 23.00 -7.45
CA ARG A 486 21.22 23.77 -7.65
C ARG A 486 22.43 23.19 -6.92
N HIS A 487 22.23 22.16 -6.12
CA HIS A 487 23.31 21.51 -5.40
C HIS A 487 24.28 20.80 -6.34
N SER A 488 25.59 20.85 -6.06
CA SER A 488 26.65 20.31 -6.92
C SER A 488 26.54 18.80 -7.20
N LEU A 489 25.89 18.06 -6.31
CA LEU A 489 25.64 16.62 -6.46
C LEU A 489 24.32 16.29 -7.19
N PHE A 490 23.50 17.30 -7.56
CA PHE A 490 22.31 17.06 -8.38
C PHE A 490 22.73 16.77 -9.83
N ASP A 491 22.16 15.71 -10.39
CA ASP A 491 22.43 15.26 -11.76
C ASP A 491 21.13 14.87 -12.45
N LEU A 492 20.69 15.69 -13.40
CA LEU A 492 19.50 15.46 -14.23
C LEU A 492 19.59 14.16 -15.05
N LYS A 493 20.80 13.74 -15.44
CA LYS A 493 21.02 12.55 -16.25
C LYS A 493 20.96 11.26 -15.44
N ASN A 494 21.09 11.34 -14.12
CA ASN A 494 20.94 10.20 -13.23
C ASN A 494 19.46 10.03 -12.82
N PRO A 495 18.75 8.99 -13.31
CA PRO A 495 17.32 8.84 -13.01
C PRO A 495 16.99 8.69 -11.51
N ASN A 496 17.88 8.08 -10.71
CA ASN A 496 17.66 7.95 -9.28
C ASN A 496 17.81 9.29 -8.58
N ARG A 497 18.85 10.04 -8.90
CA ARG A 497 19.09 11.39 -8.36
C ARG A 497 17.96 12.34 -8.76
N PHE A 498 17.49 12.27 -9.99
CA PHE A 498 16.35 13.07 -10.44
C PHE A 498 15.08 12.75 -9.65
N ARG A 499 14.79 11.46 -9.46
CA ARG A 499 13.63 11.03 -8.66
C ARG A 499 13.75 11.40 -7.19
N SER A 500 14.94 11.34 -6.61
CA SER A 500 15.16 11.69 -5.20
C SER A 500 14.98 13.18 -4.92
N VAL A 501 15.07 14.03 -5.93
CA VAL A 501 14.83 15.47 -5.80
C VAL A 501 13.47 15.86 -6.39
N VAL A 502 13.30 15.76 -7.70
CA VAL A 502 12.05 16.20 -8.36
C VAL A 502 10.88 15.27 -8.08
N GLY A 503 11.13 13.96 -7.93
CA GLY A 503 10.11 13.00 -7.54
C GLY A 503 9.65 13.16 -6.09
N ALA A 504 10.57 13.50 -5.18
CA ALA A 504 10.24 13.75 -3.78
C ALA A 504 9.30 14.95 -3.58
N LEU A 505 9.33 15.94 -4.47
CA LEU A 505 8.37 17.06 -4.48
C LEU A 505 6.92 16.55 -4.56
N ALA A 506 6.64 15.63 -5.47
CA ALA A 506 5.30 15.05 -5.62
C ALA A 506 4.90 14.15 -4.44
N SER A 507 5.86 13.63 -3.67
CA SER A 507 5.62 12.82 -2.47
C SER A 507 5.26 13.65 -1.24
N ASN A 508 5.58 14.95 -1.21
CA ASN A 508 5.08 15.88 -0.20
C ASN A 508 3.74 16.45 -0.70
N HIS A 509 2.65 15.76 -0.37
CA HIS A 509 1.32 16.03 -0.91
C HIS A 509 0.86 17.48 -0.68
N ALA A 510 0.91 17.97 0.55
CA ALA A 510 0.47 19.33 0.87
C ALA A 510 1.38 20.40 0.22
N GLY A 511 2.68 20.13 0.08
CA GLY A 511 3.62 21.03 -0.59
C GLY A 511 3.47 21.02 -2.11
N PHE A 512 3.27 19.87 -2.73
CA PHE A 512 3.05 19.76 -4.17
C PHE A 512 1.74 20.42 -4.61
N HIS A 513 0.66 20.16 -3.87
CA HIS A 513 -0.65 20.74 -4.11
C HIS A 513 -0.89 22.06 -3.34
N HIS A 514 0.18 22.75 -2.95
CA HIS A 514 0.08 24.04 -2.27
C HIS A 514 -0.65 25.09 -3.13
N ALA A 515 -1.47 25.95 -2.51
CA ALA A 515 -2.32 26.94 -3.21
C ALA A 515 -1.55 27.92 -4.11
N SER A 516 -0.25 28.11 -3.86
CA SER A 516 0.60 28.97 -4.71
C SER A 516 0.86 28.43 -6.12
N GLY A 517 0.58 27.15 -6.39
CA GLY A 517 0.89 26.47 -7.65
C GLY A 517 2.38 26.27 -7.96
N LYS A 518 3.29 26.68 -7.04
CA LYS A 518 4.76 26.58 -7.27
C LYS A 518 5.22 25.15 -7.48
N GLY A 519 4.64 24.18 -6.78
CA GLY A 519 4.95 22.74 -6.95
C GLY A 519 4.66 22.28 -8.38
N TYR A 520 3.51 22.64 -8.94
CA TYR A 520 3.14 22.32 -10.32
C TYR A 520 4.06 22.97 -11.34
N ALA A 521 4.36 24.26 -11.16
CA ALA A 521 5.24 25.00 -12.05
C ALA A 521 6.65 24.40 -12.07
N LEU A 522 7.19 24.08 -10.89
CA LEU A 522 8.54 23.50 -10.76
C LEU A 522 8.63 22.11 -11.37
N LEU A 523 7.63 21.23 -11.12
CA LEU A 523 7.60 19.92 -11.75
C LEU A 523 7.56 20.04 -13.28
N ALA A 524 6.69 20.90 -13.82
CA ALA A 524 6.60 21.11 -15.28
C ALA A 524 7.93 21.57 -15.89
N ASP A 525 8.65 22.51 -15.25
CA ASP A 525 9.97 22.97 -15.71
C ASP A 525 10.97 21.82 -15.81
N TRP A 526 10.98 20.93 -14.83
CA TRP A 526 11.89 19.81 -14.81
C TRP A 526 11.48 18.69 -15.77
N LEU A 527 10.19 18.44 -15.99
CA LEU A 527 9.72 17.49 -16.99
C LEU A 527 10.10 17.93 -18.40
N ILE A 528 9.93 19.22 -18.72
CA ILE A 528 10.34 19.78 -20.01
C ILE A 528 11.84 19.62 -20.25
N ARG A 529 12.67 19.81 -19.22
CA ARG A 529 14.13 19.63 -19.32
C ARG A 529 14.54 18.16 -19.41
N LEU A 530 13.81 17.27 -18.75
CA LEU A 530 14.10 15.84 -18.72
C LEU A 530 13.67 15.14 -20.02
N ASP A 531 12.56 15.55 -20.61
CA ASP A 531 11.90 14.87 -21.74
C ASP A 531 12.85 14.55 -22.91
N PRO A 532 13.70 15.49 -23.40
CA PRO A 532 14.65 15.19 -24.46
C PRO A 532 15.73 14.16 -24.09
N LEU A 533 15.97 13.93 -22.80
CA LEU A 533 17.00 13.04 -22.28
C LEU A 533 16.44 11.67 -21.89
N ASN A 534 15.23 11.64 -21.32
CA ASN A 534 14.58 10.43 -20.85
C ASN A 534 13.04 10.57 -20.88
N PRO A 535 12.43 10.40 -22.07
CA PRO A 535 10.99 10.55 -22.28
C PRO A 535 10.15 9.66 -21.36
N GLN A 536 10.54 8.40 -21.18
CA GLN A 536 9.82 7.45 -20.34
C GLN A 536 9.77 7.87 -18.86
N THR A 537 10.89 8.37 -18.33
CA THR A 537 10.92 8.88 -16.95
C THR A 537 10.09 10.16 -16.84
N ALA A 538 10.16 11.06 -17.82
CA ALA A 538 9.36 12.28 -17.84
C ALA A 538 7.85 11.97 -17.88
N ALA A 539 7.43 11.07 -18.76
CA ALA A 539 6.04 10.60 -18.85
C ALA A 539 5.56 9.95 -17.56
N ARG A 540 6.36 9.06 -16.96
CA ARG A 540 6.03 8.43 -15.68
C ARG A 540 5.90 9.44 -14.54
N MET A 541 6.77 10.44 -14.48
CA MET A 541 6.71 11.45 -13.42
C MET A 541 5.59 12.46 -13.60
N SER A 542 5.09 12.65 -14.83
CA SER A 542 3.93 13.51 -15.08
C SER A 542 2.65 13.00 -14.43
N THR A 543 2.57 11.71 -14.07
CA THR A 543 1.42 11.12 -13.35
C THR A 543 1.15 11.79 -11.99
N ALA A 544 2.10 12.53 -11.44
CA ALA A 544 1.86 13.38 -10.26
C ALA A 544 0.71 14.39 -10.46
N PHE A 545 0.42 14.75 -11.71
CA PHE A 545 -0.71 15.62 -12.04
C PHE A 545 -2.06 14.88 -12.16
N GLU A 546 -2.14 13.56 -12.20
CA GLU A 546 -3.38 12.81 -12.51
C GLU A 546 -4.58 13.20 -11.65
N THR A 547 -4.34 13.67 -10.42
CA THR A 547 -5.38 14.00 -9.46
C THR A 547 -5.75 15.48 -9.43
N TRP A 548 -5.21 16.31 -10.32
CA TRP A 548 -5.35 17.77 -10.29
C TRP A 548 -6.79 18.28 -10.31
N THR A 549 -7.70 17.56 -10.96
CA THR A 549 -9.13 17.93 -11.07
C THR A 549 -9.91 17.76 -9.76
N ARG A 550 -9.32 17.11 -8.75
CA ARG A 550 -9.96 16.92 -7.42
C ARG A 550 -9.97 18.18 -6.56
N TYR A 551 -9.07 19.11 -6.84
CA TYR A 551 -8.83 20.28 -5.99
C TYR A 551 -9.69 21.48 -6.39
N ASP A 552 -9.58 22.57 -5.64
CA ASP A 552 -10.30 23.82 -5.90
C ASP A 552 -9.87 24.48 -7.23
N ALA A 553 -10.70 25.45 -7.67
CA ALA A 553 -10.52 26.12 -8.96
C ALA A 553 -9.17 26.82 -9.10
N ALA A 554 -8.58 27.36 -8.02
CA ALA A 554 -7.29 28.03 -8.07
C ALA A 554 -6.17 27.01 -8.33
N ARG A 555 -6.16 25.91 -7.59
CA ARG A 555 -5.20 24.81 -7.80
C ARG A 555 -5.36 24.17 -9.19
N GLN A 556 -6.61 23.98 -9.64
CA GLN A 556 -6.87 23.50 -11.00
C GLN A 556 -6.32 24.43 -12.07
N THR A 557 -6.47 25.75 -11.89
CA THR A 557 -5.92 26.74 -12.84
C THR A 557 -4.40 26.64 -12.93
N HIS A 558 -3.71 26.53 -11.80
CA HIS A 558 -2.24 26.39 -11.78
C HIS A 558 -1.77 25.07 -12.40
N ALA A 559 -2.43 23.96 -12.08
CA ALA A 559 -2.07 22.64 -12.62
C ALA A 559 -2.33 22.58 -14.14
N ARG A 560 -3.48 23.10 -14.60
CA ARG A 560 -3.80 23.19 -16.02
C ARG A 560 -2.76 24.01 -16.77
N ALA A 561 -2.40 25.19 -16.27
CA ALA A 561 -1.38 26.04 -16.89
C ALA A 561 -0.01 25.33 -16.99
N ALA A 562 0.37 24.56 -15.97
CA ALA A 562 1.59 23.76 -15.99
C ALA A 562 1.53 22.65 -17.06
N LEU A 563 0.42 21.93 -17.17
CA LEU A 563 0.21 20.88 -18.18
C LEU A 563 0.17 21.45 -19.60
N GLU A 564 -0.53 22.58 -19.81
CA GLU A 564 -0.61 23.26 -21.10
C GLU A 564 0.78 23.75 -21.55
N ARG A 565 1.60 24.23 -20.62
CA ARG A 565 2.98 24.64 -20.90
C ARG A 565 3.85 23.45 -21.35
N ILE A 566 3.72 22.28 -20.69
CA ILE A 566 4.39 21.05 -21.13
C ILE A 566 3.93 20.70 -22.54
N LYS A 567 2.61 20.68 -22.79
CA LYS A 567 2.02 20.31 -24.09
C LYS A 567 2.46 21.24 -25.22
N ALA A 568 2.64 22.53 -24.94
CA ALA A 568 3.06 23.54 -25.90
C ALA A 568 4.58 23.53 -26.20
N THR A 569 5.37 22.69 -25.51
CA THR A 569 6.82 22.64 -25.68
C THR A 569 7.18 22.09 -27.07
N PRO A 570 7.96 22.82 -27.89
CA PRO A 570 8.40 22.31 -29.18
C PRO A 570 9.28 21.06 -29.02
N GLY A 571 9.05 20.05 -29.85
CA GLY A 571 9.83 18.81 -29.82
C GLY A 571 9.50 17.89 -28.65
N LEU A 572 8.35 18.09 -27.98
CA LEU A 572 7.87 17.21 -26.92
C LEU A 572 7.82 15.75 -27.40
N SER A 573 8.31 14.83 -26.58
CA SER A 573 8.27 13.41 -26.88
C SER A 573 6.83 12.90 -27.02
N ARG A 574 6.66 11.82 -27.75
CA ARG A 574 5.35 11.15 -27.88
C ARG A 574 4.83 10.65 -26.53
N ASP A 575 5.73 10.10 -25.70
CA ASP A 575 5.40 9.52 -24.39
C ASP A 575 4.83 10.58 -23.43
N LEU A 576 5.56 11.68 -23.24
CA LEU A 576 5.11 12.76 -22.34
C LEU A 576 3.90 13.50 -22.94
N GLY A 577 3.87 13.70 -24.27
CA GLY A 577 2.78 14.36 -24.98
C GLY A 577 1.46 13.60 -24.83
N GLU A 578 1.49 12.27 -24.90
CA GLU A 578 0.32 11.41 -24.71
C GLU A 578 -0.22 11.52 -23.27
N MET A 579 0.66 11.40 -22.27
CA MET A 579 0.25 11.46 -20.86
C MET A 579 -0.37 12.82 -20.52
N VAL A 580 0.26 13.90 -20.92
CA VAL A 580 -0.25 15.26 -20.68
C VAL A 580 -1.55 15.53 -21.45
N GLY A 581 -1.65 15.04 -22.71
CA GLY A 581 -2.87 15.13 -23.50
C GLY A 581 -4.05 14.48 -22.79
N ARG A 582 -3.89 13.25 -22.31
CA ARG A 582 -4.93 12.52 -21.55
C ARG A 582 -5.36 13.26 -20.28
N MET A 583 -4.41 13.82 -19.52
CA MET A 583 -4.73 14.59 -18.31
C MET A 583 -5.47 15.91 -18.61
N LEU A 584 -5.31 16.47 -19.79
CA LEU A 584 -6.06 17.66 -20.26
C LEU A 584 -7.39 17.32 -20.91
N GLY A 585 -7.74 16.03 -21.08
CA GLY A 585 -8.97 15.58 -21.72
C GLY A 585 -8.94 15.66 -23.26
N ALA A 586 -7.74 15.55 -23.86
CA ALA A 586 -7.54 15.63 -25.30
C ALA A 586 -7.16 14.26 -25.89
#